data_357059201e2435cfb6a10b7399959d02
#
_entry.id   357059201e2435cfb6a10b7399959d02
#
_cell.length_a   1.000
_cell.length_b   1.000
_cell.length_c   1.000
_cell.angle_alpha   90.00
_cell.angle_beta   90.00
_cell.angle_gamma   90.00
#
_symmetry.space_group_name_H-M   'P 1'
#
loop_
_entity.id
_entity.type
_entity.pdbx_description
1 polymer ?
#
loop_
_entity_poly.entity_id
_entity_poly.type
_entity_poly.pdbx_seq_one_letter_code
_entity_poly.pdbx_strand_id
1 'polypeptide(L)'
;RKECEICLGFFGDLKKWAAKVKKAAGRLQARTFLIGTKLSFELIEAEEALWERAGIDYVEPLKAEINREAGKLVEKELGMKFSRTPDVNFILDINNGKVAVEINPLFVYGEYQKLVRGIPQTKWPSRKYRTSIEEIIAKPFLVATRASGHKLHGQGREDIDARCLGWRPF
;
A
#
# COMPACT_ATOMS: atom_id res chain seq x y z
N ARG A 1 -38.34 5.62 2.79
CA ARG A 1 -37.35 5.99 3.82
C ARG A 1 -36.71 7.29 3.37
N LYS A 2 -36.69 8.33 4.22
CA LYS A 2 -35.93 9.55 3.90
C LYS A 2 -34.47 9.14 3.72
N GLU A 3 -33.86 9.60 2.65
CA GLU A 3 -32.45 9.41 2.38
C GLU A 3 -31.64 10.14 3.47
N CYS A 4 -30.54 9.56 3.94
CA CYS A 4 -29.72 10.21 4.96
C CYS A 4 -29.07 11.45 4.38
N GLU A 5 -29.30 12.62 5.01
CA GLU A 5 -28.81 13.93 4.56
C GLU A 5 -27.26 14.02 4.54
N ILE A 6 -26.56 13.14 5.27
CA ILE A 6 -25.09 13.17 5.38
C ILE A 6 -24.45 12.22 4.38
N CYS A 7 -24.85 10.94 4.41
CA CYS A 7 -24.24 9.93 3.57
C CYS A 7 -24.87 9.80 2.18
N LEU A 8 -25.96 10.57 1.90
CA LEU A 8 -26.69 10.59 0.63
C LEU A 8 -26.95 9.15 0.08
N GLY A 9 -27.29 8.24 0.98
CA GLY A 9 -27.54 6.83 0.63
C GLY A 9 -26.29 5.93 0.47
N PHE A 10 -25.09 6.47 0.64
CA PHE A 10 -23.82 5.74 0.39
C PHE A 10 -23.74 4.39 1.12
N PHE A 11 -24.19 4.31 2.37
CA PHE A 11 -24.14 3.05 3.14
C PHE A 11 -25.00 1.93 2.54
N GLY A 12 -26.01 2.26 1.72
CA GLY A 12 -26.75 1.26 0.94
C GLY A 12 -25.90 0.56 -0.13
N ASP A 13 -24.85 1.22 -0.60
CA ASP A 13 -23.97 0.74 -1.66
C ASP A 13 -22.67 0.09 -1.17
N LEU A 14 -22.43 -0.01 0.15
CA LEU A 14 -21.20 -0.57 0.71
C LEU A 14 -20.86 -1.96 0.18
N LYS A 15 -21.87 -2.82 -0.03
CA LYS A 15 -21.65 -4.15 -0.64
C LYS A 15 -21.09 -4.06 -2.05
N LYS A 16 -21.55 -3.08 -2.84
CA LYS A 16 -21.00 -2.83 -4.18
C LYS A 16 -19.55 -2.37 -4.10
N TRP A 17 -19.20 -1.54 -3.12
CA TRP A 17 -17.84 -1.12 -2.89
C TRP A 17 -16.94 -2.27 -2.43
N ALA A 18 -17.38 -3.13 -1.52
CA ALA A 18 -16.65 -4.32 -1.13
C ALA A 18 -16.39 -5.26 -2.34
N ALA A 19 -17.38 -5.43 -3.22
CA ALA A 19 -17.21 -6.18 -4.47
C ALA A 19 -16.19 -5.54 -5.42
N LYS A 20 -16.16 -4.19 -5.52
CA LYS A 20 -15.12 -3.47 -6.29
C LYS A 20 -13.73 -3.68 -5.68
N VAL A 21 -13.59 -3.62 -4.35
CA VAL A 21 -12.33 -3.92 -3.65
C VAL A 21 -11.88 -5.34 -3.95
N LYS A 22 -12.78 -6.32 -3.86
CA LYS A 22 -12.49 -7.72 -4.19
C LYS A 22 -11.99 -7.89 -5.63
N LYS A 23 -12.64 -7.22 -6.57
CA LYS A 23 -12.21 -7.22 -7.98
C LYS A 23 -10.83 -6.56 -8.15
N ALA A 24 -10.59 -5.44 -7.48
CA ALA A 24 -9.32 -4.72 -7.53
C ALA A 24 -8.18 -5.50 -6.86
N ALA A 25 -8.46 -6.20 -5.76
CA ALA A 25 -7.50 -7.08 -5.09
C ALA A 25 -7.04 -8.23 -5.99
N GLY A 26 -7.93 -8.76 -6.84
CA GLY A 26 -7.57 -9.78 -7.83
C GLY A 26 -6.87 -10.99 -7.21
N ARG A 27 -5.60 -11.24 -7.62
CA ARG A 27 -4.75 -12.32 -7.12
C ARG A 27 -3.67 -11.82 -6.15
N LEU A 28 -3.91 -10.71 -5.49
CA LEU A 28 -2.96 -10.12 -4.55
C LEU A 28 -2.72 -11.08 -3.37
N GLN A 29 -1.45 -11.32 -3.05
CA GLN A 29 -1.07 -12.13 -1.89
C GLN A 29 -0.74 -11.20 -0.70
N ALA A 30 -1.74 -10.50 -0.19
CA ALA A 30 -1.64 -9.66 1.00
C ALA A 30 -2.36 -10.34 2.17
N ARG A 31 -1.85 -10.17 3.39
CA ARG A 31 -2.46 -10.68 4.62
C ARG A 31 -3.23 -9.61 5.36
N THR A 32 -2.77 -8.37 5.22
CA THR A 32 -3.31 -7.23 5.94
C THR A 32 -3.68 -6.10 4.99
N PHE A 33 -4.71 -5.34 5.36
CA PHE A 33 -5.19 -4.23 4.55
C PHE A 33 -5.61 -3.03 5.40
N LEU A 34 -5.74 -1.88 4.75
CA LEU A 34 -6.38 -0.67 5.25
C LEU A 34 -7.33 -0.13 4.18
N ILE A 35 -8.49 0.35 4.60
CA ILE A 35 -9.40 1.10 3.74
C ILE A 35 -9.15 2.59 3.95
N GLY A 36 -8.98 3.32 2.85
CA GLY A 36 -9.04 4.76 2.79
C GLY A 36 -10.18 5.21 1.88
N THR A 37 -10.72 6.40 2.11
CA THR A 37 -11.81 6.96 1.30
C THR A 37 -11.46 8.37 0.85
N LYS A 38 -11.68 8.65 -0.44
CA LYS A 38 -11.75 10.00 -1.01
C LYS A 38 -13.22 10.34 -1.18
N LEU A 39 -13.74 11.20 -0.29
CA LEU A 39 -15.13 11.66 -0.34
C LEU A 39 -15.35 12.52 -1.58
N SER A 40 -16.59 12.54 -2.06
CA SER A 40 -17.02 13.53 -3.04
C SER A 40 -17.25 14.88 -2.37
N PHE A 41 -17.27 15.94 -3.17
CA PHE A 41 -17.50 17.29 -2.66
C PHE A 41 -18.87 17.40 -1.96
N GLU A 42 -19.90 16.79 -2.53
CA GLU A 42 -21.26 16.80 -1.99
C GLU A 42 -21.34 16.12 -0.61
N LEU A 43 -20.57 15.06 -0.40
CA LEU A 43 -20.51 14.39 0.91
C LEU A 43 -19.76 15.21 1.95
N ILE A 44 -18.73 15.95 1.53
CA ILE A 44 -17.99 16.86 2.41
C ILE A 44 -18.90 18.03 2.82
N GLU A 45 -19.58 18.67 1.87
CA GLU A 45 -20.51 19.77 2.16
C GLU A 45 -21.65 19.34 3.08
N ALA A 46 -22.22 18.14 2.85
CA ALA A 46 -23.29 17.60 3.69
C ALA A 46 -22.82 17.34 5.14
N GLU A 47 -21.59 16.87 5.30
CA GLU A 47 -20.95 16.64 6.61
C GLU A 47 -20.69 17.98 7.32
N GLU A 48 -20.09 18.94 6.64
CA GLU A 48 -19.80 20.26 7.18
C GLU A 48 -21.08 21.02 7.60
N ALA A 49 -22.13 20.99 6.77
CA ALA A 49 -23.41 21.56 7.10
C ALA A 49 -24.08 20.94 8.35
N LEU A 50 -23.84 19.65 8.61
CA LEU A 50 -24.26 19.03 9.86
C LEU A 50 -23.46 19.55 11.05
N TRP A 51 -22.15 19.64 10.91
CA TRP A 51 -21.26 20.10 11.99
C TRP A 51 -21.55 21.54 12.41
N GLU A 52 -21.85 22.42 11.45
CA GLU A 52 -22.29 23.78 11.72
C GLU A 52 -23.60 23.85 12.54
N ARG A 53 -24.53 22.92 12.30
CA ARG A 53 -25.82 22.89 13.01
C ARG A 53 -25.75 22.20 14.36
N ALA A 54 -25.00 21.10 14.46
CA ALA A 54 -24.99 20.21 15.63
C ALA A 54 -23.80 20.41 16.57
N GLY A 55 -22.76 21.13 16.12
CA GLY A 55 -21.46 21.22 16.79
C GLY A 55 -20.58 20.01 16.51
N ILE A 56 -19.30 20.12 16.88
CA ILE A 56 -18.26 19.13 16.55
C ILE A 56 -17.87 18.20 17.72
N ASP A 57 -18.41 18.43 18.90
CA ASP A 57 -17.91 17.78 20.14
C ASP A 57 -18.10 16.27 20.17
N TYR A 58 -19.09 15.73 19.43
CA TYR A 58 -19.48 14.33 19.44
C TYR A 58 -19.57 13.71 18.04
N VAL A 59 -18.85 14.27 17.06
CA VAL A 59 -18.97 13.87 15.68
C VAL A 59 -17.89 12.85 15.30
N GLU A 60 -18.30 11.71 14.76
CA GLU A 60 -17.40 10.84 14.03
C GLU A 60 -17.35 11.27 12.56
N PRO A 61 -16.17 11.52 11.98
CA PRO A 61 -16.07 11.87 10.57
C PRO A 61 -16.66 10.77 9.66
N LEU A 62 -17.50 11.17 8.68
CA LEU A 62 -18.12 10.26 7.72
C LEU A 62 -17.11 9.32 7.06
N LYS A 63 -15.92 9.84 6.76
CA LYS A 63 -14.81 9.07 6.22
C LYS A 63 -14.37 7.94 7.15
N ALA A 64 -14.33 8.17 8.46
CA ALA A 64 -13.96 7.15 9.45
C ALA A 64 -15.01 6.04 9.51
N GLU A 65 -16.28 6.41 9.52
CA GLU A 65 -17.41 5.48 9.50
C GLU A 65 -17.42 4.62 8.22
N ILE A 66 -17.25 5.26 7.05
CA ILE A 66 -17.16 4.53 5.77
C ILE A 66 -15.99 3.55 5.79
N ASN A 67 -14.81 3.98 6.23
CA ASN A 67 -13.64 3.10 6.30
C ASN A 67 -13.87 1.91 7.23
N ARG A 68 -14.52 2.13 8.37
CA ARG A 68 -14.85 1.10 9.35
C ARG A 68 -15.82 0.07 8.79
N GLU A 69 -16.95 0.53 8.24
CA GLU A 69 -18.00 -0.37 7.75
C GLU A 69 -17.58 -1.09 6.46
N ALA A 70 -16.91 -0.39 5.53
CA ALA A 70 -16.33 -1.03 4.35
C ALA A 70 -15.24 -2.05 4.74
N GLY A 71 -14.41 -1.70 5.73
CA GLY A 71 -13.36 -2.58 6.25
C GLY A 71 -13.91 -3.91 6.77
N LYS A 72 -14.99 -3.89 7.57
CA LYS A 72 -15.67 -5.12 8.06
C LYS A 72 -16.14 -6.02 6.93
N LEU A 73 -16.69 -5.44 5.86
CA LEU A 73 -17.16 -6.20 4.71
C LEU A 73 -16.00 -6.80 3.92
N VAL A 74 -14.94 -6.01 3.69
CA VAL A 74 -13.74 -6.45 2.98
C VAL A 74 -13.01 -7.55 3.75
N GLU A 75 -12.87 -7.43 5.07
CA GLU A 75 -12.28 -8.46 5.92
C GLU A 75 -13.03 -9.79 5.77
N LYS A 76 -14.37 -9.75 5.82
CA LYS A 76 -15.21 -10.93 5.65
C LYS A 76 -15.10 -11.54 4.26
N GLU A 77 -15.02 -10.73 3.21
CA GLU A 77 -15.02 -11.21 1.82
C GLU A 77 -13.65 -11.68 1.32
N LEU A 78 -12.57 -11.07 1.78
CA LEU A 78 -11.21 -11.36 1.33
C LEU A 78 -10.43 -12.24 2.31
N GLY A 79 -10.88 -12.37 3.56
CA GLY A 79 -10.12 -13.08 4.61
C GLY A 79 -8.84 -12.38 5.05
N MET A 80 -8.62 -11.15 4.59
CA MET A 80 -7.52 -10.29 5.03
C MET A 80 -7.86 -9.66 6.37
N LYS A 81 -6.84 -9.27 7.16
CA LYS A 81 -7.05 -8.60 8.44
C LYS A 81 -6.72 -7.11 8.37
N PHE A 82 -7.49 -6.31 9.08
CA PHE A 82 -7.18 -4.90 9.26
C PHE A 82 -5.83 -4.72 9.97
N SER A 83 -5.02 -3.77 9.49
CA SER A 83 -3.78 -3.34 10.14
C SER A 83 -3.54 -1.85 9.92
N ARG A 84 -2.94 -1.17 10.91
CA ARG A 84 -2.45 0.21 10.74
C ARG A 84 -1.15 0.28 9.92
N THR A 85 -0.45 -0.83 9.82
CA THR A 85 0.73 -1.03 8.96
C THR A 85 0.42 -2.17 7.99
N PRO A 86 -0.45 -1.91 6.99
CA PRO A 86 -0.97 -2.95 6.11
C PRO A 86 0.01 -3.33 5.02
N ASP A 87 -0.20 -4.51 4.41
CA ASP A 87 0.48 -4.89 3.16
C ASP A 87 -0.08 -4.10 1.97
N VAL A 88 -1.38 -3.75 2.02
CA VAL A 88 -2.08 -3.05 0.94
C VAL A 88 -3.09 -2.04 1.48
N ASN A 89 -3.16 -0.88 0.82
CA ASN A 89 -4.23 0.10 1.02
C ASN A 89 -5.22 0.02 -0.15
N PHE A 90 -6.51 -0.05 0.15
CA PHE A 90 -7.59 0.10 -0.82
C PHE A 90 -8.22 1.47 -0.63
N ILE A 91 -8.10 2.34 -1.63
CA ILE A 91 -8.64 3.70 -1.59
C ILE A 91 -9.94 3.74 -2.38
N LEU A 92 -11.04 3.96 -1.68
CA LEU A 92 -12.37 4.15 -2.28
C LEU A 92 -12.45 5.58 -2.81
N ASP A 93 -12.33 5.77 -4.11
CA ASP A 93 -12.53 7.07 -4.76
C ASP A 93 -14.01 7.21 -5.14
N ILE A 94 -14.77 7.91 -4.28
CA ILE A 94 -16.22 8.05 -4.43
C ILE A 94 -16.55 8.89 -5.65
N ASN A 95 -15.77 9.95 -5.93
CA ASN A 95 -15.98 10.81 -7.09
C ASN A 95 -15.93 10.04 -8.41
N ASN A 96 -14.93 9.18 -8.55
CA ASN A 96 -14.70 8.43 -9.79
C ASN A 96 -15.34 7.05 -9.78
N GLY A 97 -15.96 6.64 -8.67
CA GLY A 97 -16.56 5.32 -8.51
C GLY A 97 -15.56 4.18 -8.62
N LYS A 98 -14.26 4.41 -8.34
CA LYS A 98 -13.16 3.48 -8.52
C LYS A 98 -12.50 3.12 -7.20
N VAL A 99 -11.77 2.00 -7.21
CA VAL A 99 -10.88 1.59 -6.10
C VAL A 99 -9.46 1.63 -6.62
N ALA A 100 -8.61 2.43 -5.97
CA ALA A 100 -7.17 2.37 -6.17
C ALA A 100 -6.56 1.36 -5.20
N VAL A 101 -5.51 0.69 -5.64
CA VAL A 101 -4.76 -0.29 -4.84
C VAL A 101 -3.33 0.21 -4.71
N GLU A 102 -2.91 0.44 -3.47
CA GLU A 102 -1.56 0.88 -3.13
C GLU A 102 -0.89 -0.22 -2.31
N ILE A 103 0.09 -0.89 -2.91
CA ILE A 103 0.86 -1.95 -2.23
C ILE A 103 2.00 -1.29 -1.48
N ASN A 104 2.10 -1.56 -0.18
CA ASN A 104 3.19 -1.04 0.63
C ASN A 104 4.49 -1.79 0.32
N PRO A 105 5.64 -1.10 0.34
CA PRO A 105 6.93 -1.71 0.09
C PRO A 105 7.27 -2.76 1.15
N LEU A 106 7.83 -3.88 0.71
CA LEU A 106 8.42 -4.89 1.59
C LEU A 106 9.85 -4.48 1.92
N PHE A 107 10.16 -4.36 3.21
CA PHE A 107 11.52 -4.13 3.68
C PHE A 107 12.16 -5.47 4.07
N VAL A 108 13.35 -5.70 3.55
CA VAL A 108 14.15 -6.88 3.86
C VAL A 108 15.48 -6.43 4.44
N TYR A 109 15.83 -6.95 5.59
CA TYR A 109 17.13 -6.77 6.20
C TYR A 109 17.98 -8.01 6.01
N GLY A 110 19.26 -7.82 5.75
CA GLY A 110 20.21 -8.89 5.62
C GLY A 110 21.64 -8.39 5.57
N GLU A 111 22.57 -9.31 5.35
CA GLU A 111 23.97 -9.01 5.23
C GLU A 111 24.56 -9.74 4.01
N TYR A 112 25.56 -9.13 3.37
CA TYR A 112 26.25 -9.74 2.25
C TYR A 112 27.78 -9.61 2.36
N GLN A 113 28.48 -10.48 1.66
CA GLN A 113 29.90 -10.39 1.37
C GLN A 113 30.12 -10.27 -0.13
N LYS A 114 31.04 -9.43 -0.56
CA LYS A 114 31.48 -9.34 -1.95
C LYS A 114 32.85 -10.01 -2.08
N LEU A 115 32.86 -11.28 -2.48
CA LEU A 115 34.07 -12.10 -2.53
C LEU A 115 34.84 -11.95 -3.84
N VAL A 116 34.21 -11.33 -4.87
CA VAL A 116 34.80 -11.12 -6.19
C VAL A 116 34.90 -9.63 -6.53
N ARG A 117 35.84 -9.29 -7.41
CA ARG A 117 35.98 -7.92 -7.95
C ARG A 117 35.17 -7.77 -9.22
N GLY A 118 35.00 -6.53 -9.70
CA GLY A 118 34.36 -6.23 -10.97
C GLY A 118 32.84 -6.22 -10.93
N ILE A 119 32.21 -6.22 -9.74
CA ILE A 119 30.76 -6.11 -9.56
C ILE A 119 30.44 -4.78 -8.87
N PRO A 120 29.68 -3.86 -9.50
CA PRO A 120 29.23 -2.64 -8.84
C PRO A 120 28.14 -2.93 -7.79
N GLN A 121 27.98 -2.05 -6.81
CA GLN A 121 26.96 -2.20 -5.78
C GLN A 121 25.55 -2.04 -6.36
N THR A 122 25.36 -1.05 -7.22
CA THR A 122 24.08 -0.80 -7.90
C THR A 122 24.26 -0.93 -9.42
N LYS A 123 23.15 -1.07 -10.14
CA LYS A 123 23.16 -1.20 -11.59
C LYS A 123 23.91 -0.03 -12.25
N TRP A 124 24.87 -0.36 -13.12
CA TRP A 124 25.65 0.63 -13.82
C TRP A 124 24.88 1.27 -14.97
N PRO A 125 24.75 2.59 -15.05
CA PRO A 125 23.90 3.26 -16.05
C PRO A 125 24.21 2.88 -17.51
N SER A 126 25.50 2.77 -17.87
CA SER A 126 25.93 2.39 -19.23
C SER A 126 25.86 0.89 -19.51
N ARG A 127 25.38 0.08 -18.55
CA ARG A 127 25.34 -1.40 -18.65
C ARG A 127 26.70 -2.06 -18.92
N LYS A 128 27.80 -1.36 -18.62
CA LYS A 128 29.17 -1.89 -18.76
C LYS A 128 29.39 -3.18 -17.96
N TYR A 129 28.72 -3.31 -16.82
CA TYR A 129 28.77 -4.50 -15.97
C TYR A 129 27.48 -5.30 -16.13
N ARG A 130 27.63 -6.62 -16.16
CA ARG A 130 26.53 -7.58 -16.42
C ARG A 130 25.50 -7.59 -15.29
N THR A 131 25.93 -7.38 -14.06
CA THR A 131 25.07 -7.44 -12.85
C THR A 131 25.65 -6.53 -11.77
N SER A 132 24.87 -6.33 -10.71
CA SER A 132 25.25 -5.61 -9.49
C SER A 132 24.92 -6.40 -8.24
N ILE A 133 25.48 -6.03 -7.09
CA ILE A 133 25.14 -6.61 -5.79
C ILE A 133 23.62 -6.44 -5.53
N GLU A 134 23.08 -5.26 -5.79
CA GLU A 134 21.64 -4.97 -5.72
C GLU A 134 20.80 -5.98 -6.50
N GLU A 135 21.15 -6.23 -7.77
CA GLU A 135 20.39 -7.18 -8.61
C GLU A 135 20.52 -8.63 -8.14
N ILE A 136 21.69 -9.01 -7.64
CA ILE A 136 21.91 -10.36 -7.10
C ILE A 136 21.07 -10.59 -5.85
N ILE A 137 21.10 -9.63 -4.91
CA ILE A 137 20.32 -9.69 -3.67
C ILE A 137 18.82 -9.64 -3.96
N ALA A 138 18.39 -8.73 -4.83
CA ALA A 138 16.96 -8.52 -5.11
C ALA A 138 16.30 -9.68 -5.84
N LYS A 139 17.04 -10.41 -6.69
CA LYS A 139 16.48 -11.45 -7.57
C LYS A 139 15.61 -12.48 -6.85
N PRO A 140 16.02 -13.16 -5.76
CA PRO A 140 15.17 -14.12 -5.06
C PRO A 140 13.90 -13.48 -4.49
N PHE A 141 13.97 -12.24 -3.99
CA PHE A 141 12.83 -11.53 -3.44
C PHE A 141 11.84 -11.12 -4.54
N LEU A 142 12.32 -10.62 -5.68
CA LEU A 142 11.47 -10.30 -6.83
C LEU A 142 10.70 -11.53 -7.33
N VAL A 143 11.35 -12.68 -7.38
CA VAL A 143 10.70 -13.93 -7.78
C VAL A 143 9.64 -14.36 -6.76
N ALA A 144 9.98 -14.32 -5.47
CA ALA A 144 9.08 -14.76 -4.40
C ALA A 144 7.86 -13.84 -4.23
N THR A 145 8.05 -12.52 -4.36
CA THR A 145 7.00 -11.52 -4.12
C THR A 145 6.29 -11.05 -5.37
N ARG A 146 6.83 -11.35 -6.56
CA ARG A 146 6.39 -10.80 -7.85
C ARG A 146 6.40 -9.26 -7.87
N ALA A 147 7.30 -8.64 -7.10
CA ALA A 147 7.43 -7.20 -7.05
C ALA A 147 7.90 -6.63 -8.39
N SER A 148 7.42 -5.43 -8.73
CA SER A 148 7.74 -4.74 -9.99
C SER A 148 9.09 -4.01 -9.96
N GLY A 149 9.69 -3.83 -8.77
CA GLY A 149 10.95 -3.13 -8.60
C GLY A 149 11.59 -3.40 -7.24
N HIS A 150 12.81 -2.92 -7.09
CA HIS A 150 13.59 -3.04 -5.87
C HIS A 150 14.52 -1.84 -5.70
N LYS A 151 15.02 -1.64 -4.49
CA LYS A 151 16.04 -0.64 -4.17
C LYS A 151 16.90 -1.17 -3.04
N LEU A 152 18.24 -1.05 -3.18
CA LEU A 152 19.19 -1.43 -2.15
C LEU A 152 19.56 -0.21 -1.29
N HIS A 153 19.52 -0.38 0.01
CA HIS A 153 20.04 0.55 1.00
C HIS A 153 21.14 -0.14 1.80
N GLY A 154 22.38 -0.06 1.34
CA GLY A 154 23.52 -0.67 2.02
C GLY A 154 24.17 0.25 3.05
N GLN A 155 24.65 -0.32 4.13
CA GLN A 155 25.48 0.39 5.09
C GLN A 155 26.91 0.53 4.54
N GLY A 156 27.14 1.60 3.80
CA GLY A 156 28.41 1.88 3.11
C GLY A 156 28.47 1.33 1.68
N ARG A 157 29.56 1.65 1.00
CA ARG A 157 29.77 1.29 -0.39
C ARG A 157 31.24 0.88 -0.60
N GLU A 158 31.45 -0.26 -1.26
CA GLU A 158 32.75 -0.67 -1.76
C GLU A 158 32.93 -0.29 -3.22
N ASP A 159 34.18 -0.04 -3.62
CA ASP A 159 34.53 0.18 -5.02
C ASP A 159 34.33 -1.09 -5.86
N ILE A 160 34.19 -0.91 -7.18
CA ILE A 160 33.89 -2.02 -8.11
C ILE A 160 35.02 -3.06 -8.08
N ASP A 161 36.26 -2.63 -7.97
CA ASP A 161 37.47 -3.46 -7.95
C ASP A 161 37.87 -3.91 -6.54
N ALA A 162 37.16 -3.47 -5.50
CA ALA A 162 37.35 -3.92 -4.12
C ALA A 162 36.47 -5.16 -3.79
N ARG A 163 36.94 -5.95 -2.84
CA ARG A 163 36.16 -7.00 -2.16
C ARG A 163 35.66 -6.50 -0.81
N CYS A 164 34.52 -6.99 -0.35
CA CYS A 164 34.01 -6.82 1.00
C CYS A 164 33.98 -8.17 1.68
N LEU A 165 35.01 -8.46 2.50
CA LEU A 165 35.15 -9.76 3.18
C LEU A 165 34.41 -9.82 4.51
N GLY A 166 34.07 -8.67 5.10
CA GLY A 166 33.17 -8.58 6.24
C GLY A 166 31.72 -8.64 5.80
N TRP A 167 30.83 -8.98 6.73
CA TRP A 167 29.39 -8.95 6.56
C TRP A 167 28.91 -7.50 6.53
N ARG A 168 28.34 -7.08 5.42
CA ARG A 168 27.83 -5.74 5.22
C ARG A 168 26.31 -5.75 5.26
N PRO A 169 25.69 -5.00 6.19
CA PRO A 169 24.23 -4.91 6.28
C PRO A 169 23.59 -4.18 5.10
N PHE A 170 22.37 -4.56 4.73
CA PHE A 170 21.50 -3.89 3.76
C PHE A 170 20.04 -3.92 4.22
#